data_380e57214a9759f037922407993b9a8d
#
_entry.id   380e57214a9759f037922407993b9a8d
#
_cell.length_a   1.000
_cell.length_b   1.000
_cell.length_c   1.000
_cell.angle_alpha   90.00
_cell.angle_beta   90.00
_cell.angle_gamma   90.00
#
_symmetry.space_group_name_H-M   'P 1'
#
loop_
_entity.id
_entity.type
_entity.pdbx_description
1 polymer ?
#
loop_
_entity_poly.entity_id
_entity_poly.type
_entity_poly.pdbx_seq_one_letter_code
_entity_poly.pdbx_strand_id
1 'polypeptide(L)'
;MASSCKNQIEVREPKSRKSSTTTDFSIELNKERNAAEEAYIESVIAQDSIEFTRSPNGFYYRFIVQDSIAGDRPEFGDRVTFEYDLRNLEGETIYSKEELSPVTKSLEQEYGVFKGLREGLKLMQENDEVLFYFPSYTAYGFYGDNKRIGINTPLISRVKLLKIESTK
;
A
#
# COMPACT_ATOMS: atom_id res chain seq x y z
N MET A 1 7.76 17.32 -74.85
CA MET A 1 7.02 17.98 -73.78
C MET A 1 6.56 16.89 -72.83
N ALA A 2 7.26 16.75 -71.68
CA ALA A 2 6.91 15.76 -70.64
C ALA A 2 6.21 16.46 -69.48
N SER A 3 4.94 16.14 -69.29
CA SER A 3 4.13 16.65 -68.19
C SER A 3 4.31 15.74 -66.99
N SER A 4 4.97 16.24 -65.95
CA SER A 4 5.18 15.53 -64.67
C SER A 4 4.00 15.81 -63.75
N CYS A 5 3.16 14.81 -63.53
CA CYS A 5 2.12 14.85 -62.49
C CYS A 5 2.77 14.65 -61.11
N LYS A 6 2.84 15.72 -60.29
CA LYS A 6 3.13 15.65 -58.87
C LYS A 6 1.85 15.24 -58.12
N ASN A 7 1.76 13.98 -57.70
CA ASN A 7 0.81 13.57 -56.70
C ASN A 7 1.28 14.11 -55.36
N GLN A 8 0.64 15.13 -54.84
CA GLN A 8 0.77 15.53 -53.44
C GLN A 8 0.03 14.50 -52.57
N ILE A 9 0.76 13.75 -51.81
CA ILE A 9 0.21 12.88 -50.75
C ILE A 9 -0.17 13.84 -49.60
N GLU A 10 -1.47 14.06 -49.44
CA GLU A 10 -2.00 14.76 -48.27
C GLU A 10 -1.66 13.94 -47.00
N VAL A 11 -0.73 14.44 -46.22
CA VAL A 11 -0.43 13.88 -44.90
C VAL A 11 -1.61 14.14 -43.99
N ARG A 12 -2.38 13.10 -43.65
CA ARG A 12 -3.48 13.21 -42.72
C ARG A 12 -2.89 13.55 -41.35
N GLU A 13 -3.31 14.68 -40.79
CA GLU A 13 -2.99 15.03 -39.41
C GLU A 13 -3.51 13.94 -38.45
N PRO A 14 -2.70 13.54 -37.45
CA PRO A 14 -3.13 12.55 -36.45
C PRO A 14 -4.32 13.11 -35.67
N LYS A 15 -5.48 12.52 -35.83
CA LYS A 15 -6.65 12.83 -35.02
C LYS A 15 -6.40 12.32 -33.61
N SER A 16 -5.93 13.19 -32.72
CA SER A 16 -5.89 12.98 -31.30
C SER A 16 -7.32 12.72 -30.81
N ARG A 17 -7.69 11.45 -30.62
CA ARG A 17 -8.89 11.10 -29.86
C ARG A 17 -8.58 11.43 -28.40
N LYS A 18 -9.14 12.48 -27.87
CA LYS A 18 -9.19 12.71 -26.43
C LYS A 18 -10.00 11.57 -25.80
N SER A 19 -9.30 10.61 -25.24
CA SER A 19 -9.88 9.52 -24.41
C SER A 19 -10.20 10.03 -22.99
N SER A 20 -10.66 11.27 -22.84
CA SER A 20 -10.86 11.90 -21.53
C SER A 20 -12.01 11.27 -20.75
N THR A 21 -13.12 10.96 -21.40
CA THR A 21 -14.35 10.51 -20.73
C THR A 21 -14.24 9.16 -20.02
N THR A 22 -13.55 8.19 -20.61
CA THR A 22 -13.41 6.84 -20.00
C THR A 22 -12.40 6.85 -18.85
N THR A 23 -11.33 7.62 -18.99
CA THR A 23 -10.29 7.77 -17.96
C THR A 23 -10.83 8.54 -16.75
N ASP A 24 -11.56 9.63 -16.99
CA ASP A 24 -12.15 10.45 -15.92
C ASP A 24 -13.20 9.65 -15.14
N PHE A 25 -14.03 8.87 -15.82
CA PHE A 25 -15.00 7.98 -15.18
C PHE A 25 -14.31 6.90 -14.31
N SER A 26 -13.22 6.30 -14.80
CA SER A 26 -12.48 5.30 -14.05
C SER A 26 -11.79 5.88 -12.81
N ILE A 27 -11.29 7.11 -12.89
CA ILE A 27 -10.69 7.82 -11.75
C ILE A 27 -11.75 8.10 -10.69
N GLU A 28 -12.93 8.59 -11.09
CA GLU A 28 -14.01 8.90 -10.15
C GLU A 28 -14.52 7.63 -9.44
N LEU A 29 -14.75 6.56 -10.19
CA LEU A 29 -15.16 5.26 -9.62
C LEU A 29 -14.13 4.73 -8.60
N ASN A 30 -12.84 4.91 -8.88
CA ASN A 30 -11.79 4.52 -7.94
C ASN A 30 -11.79 5.37 -6.68
N LYS A 31 -12.03 6.68 -6.79
CA LYS A 31 -12.15 7.58 -5.63
C LYS A 31 -13.34 7.21 -4.76
N GLU A 32 -14.51 7.00 -5.35
CA GLU A 32 -15.72 6.59 -4.63
C GLU A 32 -15.51 5.27 -3.89
N ARG A 33 -14.92 4.29 -4.55
CA ARG A 33 -14.60 3.00 -3.92
C ARG A 33 -13.63 3.16 -2.74
N ASN A 34 -12.54 3.91 -2.94
CA ASN A 34 -11.55 4.13 -1.89
C ASN A 34 -12.17 4.87 -0.70
N ALA A 35 -13.01 5.88 -0.94
CA ALA A 35 -13.71 6.59 0.11
C ALA A 35 -14.70 5.69 0.88
N ALA A 36 -15.43 4.82 0.19
CA ALA A 36 -16.33 3.85 0.82
C ALA A 36 -15.55 2.83 1.68
N GLU A 37 -14.40 2.38 1.20
CA GLU A 37 -13.53 1.46 1.92
C GLU A 37 -12.91 2.12 3.16
N GLU A 38 -12.44 3.36 3.05
CA GLU A 38 -11.94 4.13 4.20
C GLU A 38 -13.04 4.33 5.26
N ALA A 39 -14.25 4.71 4.84
CA ALA A 39 -15.38 4.87 5.76
C ALA A 39 -15.75 3.55 6.47
N TYR A 40 -15.64 2.41 5.77
CA TYR A 40 -15.86 1.10 6.38
C TYR A 40 -14.76 0.78 7.41
N ILE A 41 -13.49 1.00 7.09
CA ILE A 41 -12.37 0.84 8.03
C ILE A 41 -12.58 1.73 9.26
N GLU A 42 -12.94 2.99 9.07
CA GLU A 42 -13.21 3.91 10.18
C GLU A 42 -14.35 3.42 11.07
N SER A 43 -15.40 2.82 10.48
CA SER A 43 -16.50 2.23 11.24
C SER A 43 -16.08 1.01 12.07
N VAL A 44 -15.13 0.22 11.57
CA VAL A 44 -14.54 -0.92 12.30
C VAL A 44 -13.68 -0.42 13.44
N ILE A 45 -12.79 0.55 13.17
CA ILE A 45 -11.90 1.17 14.16
C ILE A 45 -12.71 1.86 15.29
N ALA A 46 -13.82 2.50 14.95
CA ALA A 46 -14.67 3.19 15.94
C ALA A 46 -15.31 2.24 16.98
N GLN A 47 -15.35 0.94 16.72
CA GLN A 47 -15.81 -0.07 17.67
C GLN A 47 -14.72 -0.42 18.72
N ASP A 48 -13.47 -0.07 18.45
CA ASP A 48 -12.37 -0.25 19.38
C ASP A 48 -12.36 0.92 20.40
N SER A 49 -12.07 0.62 21.66
CA SER A 49 -11.98 1.64 22.72
C SER A 49 -10.70 2.48 22.66
N ILE A 50 -9.80 2.17 21.73
CA ILE A 50 -8.49 2.79 21.60
C ILE A 50 -8.43 3.57 20.29
N GLU A 51 -7.92 4.80 20.36
CA GLU A 51 -7.78 5.69 19.21
C GLU A 51 -6.70 5.21 18.23
N PHE A 52 -7.02 5.34 16.95
CA PHE A 52 -6.09 5.10 15.84
C PHE A 52 -5.67 6.42 15.20
N THR A 53 -4.44 6.47 14.72
CA THR A 53 -3.91 7.60 13.97
C THR A 53 -3.99 7.31 12.47
N ARG A 54 -4.50 8.26 11.69
CA ARG A 54 -4.45 8.19 10.22
C ARG A 54 -3.10 8.68 9.73
N SER A 55 -2.39 7.85 8.98
CA SER A 55 -1.13 8.21 8.34
C SER A 55 -1.36 9.13 7.12
N PRO A 56 -0.45 10.07 6.82
CA PRO A 56 -0.45 10.80 5.55
C PRO A 56 -0.41 9.90 4.30
N ASN A 57 0.07 8.67 4.45
CA ASN A 57 0.11 7.67 3.38
C ASN A 57 -1.22 6.90 3.22
N GLY A 58 -2.27 7.23 4.00
CA GLY A 58 -3.62 6.72 3.83
C GLY A 58 -3.95 5.44 4.59
N PHE A 59 -3.09 4.93 5.44
CA PHE A 59 -3.39 3.81 6.34
C PHE A 59 -3.62 4.31 7.77
N TYR A 60 -4.21 3.44 8.62
CA TYR A 60 -4.46 3.72 10.03
C TYR A 60 -3.57 2.83 10.89
N TYR A 61 -3.12 3.35 12.04
CA TYR A 61 -2.25 2.61 12.92
C TYR A 61 -2.41 3.01 14.38
N ARG A 62 -2.08 2.07 15.27
CA ARG A 62 -1.87 2.33 16.70
C ARG A 62 -0.73 1.50 17.22
N PHE A 63 0.04 2.05 18.14
CA PHE A 63 1.04 1.29 18.87
C PHE A 63 0.37 0.40 19.91
N ILE A 64 0.71 -0.89 19.91
CA ILE A 64 0.32 -1.85 20.95
C ILE A 64 1.41 -1.88 22.02
N VAL A 65 2.67 -1.93 21.58
CA VAL A 65 3.87 -1.79 22.41
C VAL A 65 4.72 -0.72 21.75
N GLN A 66 5.11 0.28 22.53
CA GLN A 66 6.02 1.33 22.11
C GLN A 66 7.13 1.45 23.15
N ASP A 67 8.38 1.38 22.70
CA ASP A 67 9.50 1.63 23.59
C ASP A 67 9.48 3.11 24.05
N SER A 68 9.60 3.31 25.36
CA SER A 68 9.59 4.64 25.95
C SER A 68 10.89 5.43 25.69
N ILE A 69 11.94 4.74 25.26
CA ILE A 69 13.24 5.32 24.95
C ILE A 69 13.22 5.69 23.46
N ALA A 70 13.50 6.95 23.15
CA ALA A 70 13.61 7.38 21.75
C ALA A 70 14.78 6.64 21.08
N GLY A 71 14.44 5.75 20.16
CA GLY A 71 15.39 4.98 19.36
C GLY A 71 15.37 5.44 17.89
N ASP A 72 16.27 4.88 17.11
CA ASP A 72 16.35 5.14 15.68
C ASP A 72 15.15 4.50 14.95
N ARG A 73 14.65 5.19 13.94
CA ARG A 73 13.64 4.68 13.03
C ARG A 73 14.30 4.32 11.71
N PRO A 74 13.77 3.31 11.01
CA PRO A 74 14.33 2.92 9.73
C PRO A 74 14.20 4.05 8.71
N GLU A 75 15.30 4.32 8.01
CA GLU A 75 15.35 5.27 6.90
C GLU A 75 15.35 4.53 5.56
N PHE A 76 15.26 5.32 4.49
CA PHE A 76 15.44 4.80 3.13
C PHE A 76 16.82 4.14 2.99
N GLY A 77 16.84 2.93 2.46
CA GLY A 77 18.06 2.14 2.30
C GLY A 77 18.34 1.14 3.41
N ASP A 78 17.79 1.35 4.60
CA ASP A 78 17.99 0.43 5.71
C ASP A 78 17.34 -0.94 5.45
N ARG A 79 17.89 -1.95 6.08
CA ARG A 79 17.29 -3.29 6.14
C ARG A 79 16.61 -3.47 7.48
N VAL A 80 15.41 -4.00 7.43
CA VAL A 80 14.61 -4.27 8.63
C VAL A 80 14.24 -5.74 8.72
N THR A 81 14.29 -6.28 9.93
CA THR A 81 13.77 -7.62 10.25
C THR A 81 12.53 -7.46 11.11
N PHE A 82 11.43 -8.05 10.69
CA PHE A 82 10.13 -7.91 11.35
C PHE A 82 9.31 -9.19 11.25
N GLU A 83 8.31 -9.27 12.11
CA GLU A 83 7.26 -10.28 12.10
C GLU A 83 5.92 -9.61 11.85
N TYR A 84 5.05 -10.26 11.12
CA TYR A 84 3.71 -9.75 10.84
C TYR A 84 2.73 -10.87 10.48
N ASP A 85 1.45 -10.59 10.60
CA ASP A 85 0.35 -11.38 10.06
C ASP A 85 -0.46 -10.56 9.06
N LEU A 86 -1.33 -11.21 8.31
CA LEU A 86 -2.29 -10.53 7.44
C LEU A 86 -3.68 -11.13 7.68
N ARG A 87 -4.65 -10.25 7.95
CA ARG A 87 -6.07 -10.60 8.21
C ARG A 87 -6.98 -9.74 7.35
N ASN A 88 -8.21 -10.23 7.13
CA ASN A 88 -9.27 -9.41 6.58
C ASN A 88 -9.88 -8.49 7.65
N LEU A 89 -10.83 -7.61 7.26
CA LEU A 89 -11.46 -6.67 8.20
C LEU A 89 -12.38 -7.36 9.22
N GLU A 90 -12.80 -8.59 8.98
CA GLU A 90 -13.55 -9.44 9.89
C GLU A 90 -12.64 -10.09 10.96
N GLY A 91 -11.32 -9.89 10.84
CA GLY A 91 -10.31 -10.45 11.75
C GLY A 91 -9.87 -11.87 11.41
N GLU A 92 -10.35 -12.46 10.32
CA GLU A 92 -9.94 -13.79 9.89
C GLU A 92 -8.52 -13.76 9.30
N THR A 93 -7.70 -14.71 9.72
CA THR A 93 -6.29 -14.81 9.30
C THR A 93 -6.20 -15.30 7.86
N ILE A 94 -5.61 -14.50 6.98
CA ILE A 94 -5.26 -14.85 5.60
C ILE A 94 -3.88 -15.52 5.57
N TYR A 95 -2.92 -14.90 6.23
CA TYR A 95 -1.58 -15.42 6.45
C TYR A 95 -1.19 -15.27 7.91
N SER A 96 -0.84 -16.36 8.55
CA SER A 96 -0.40 -16.32 9.94
C SER A 96 1.04 -15.80 10.05
N LYS A 97 1.37 -15.33 11.24
CA LYS A 97 2.73 -14.89 11.56
C LYS A 97 3.75 -16.00 11.32
N GLU A 98 3.43 -17.25 11.65
CA GLU A 98 4.31 -18.41 11.50
C GLU A 98 4.57 -18.75 10.02
N GLU A 99 3.61 -18.46 9.13
CA GLU A 99 3.78 -18.66 7.68
C GLU A 99 4.68 -17.59 7.05
N LEU A 100 4.64 -16.37 7.57
CA LEU A 100 5.29 -15.20 6.95
C LEU A 100 6.64 -14.84 7.57
N SER A 101 6.91 -15.17 8.83
CA SER A 101 7.98 -14.54 9.57
C SER A 101 9.11 -15.47 10.04
N PRO A 102 10.24 -14.91 10.50
CA PRO A 102 10.61 -13.51 10.37
C PRO A 102 11.08 -13.15 8.95
N VAL A 103 10.86 -11.91 8.55
CA VAL A 103 11.22 -11.40 7.22
C VAL A 103 12.26 -10.30 7.35
N THR A 104 13.33 -10.39 6.56
CA THR A 104 14.32 -9.30 6.43
C THR A 104 14.20 -8.68 5.04
N LYS A 105 13.92 -7.38 4.98
CA LYS A 105 13.73 -6.63 3.73
C LYS A 105 14.47 -5.29 3.77
N SER A 106 14.94 -4.85 2.60
CA SER A 106 15.36 -3.47 2.40
C SER A 106 14.14 -2.59 2.15
N LEU A 107 14.12 -1.41 2.75
CA LEU A 107 13.04 -0.43 2.56
C LEU A 107 13.11 0.28 1.20
N GLU A 108 14.18 0.11 0.44
CA GLU A 108 14.30 0.59 -0.94
C GLU A 108 13.53 -0.27 -1.94
N GLN A 109 13.41 -1.57 -1.67
CA GLN A 109 12.90 -2.52 -2.66
C GLN A 109 11.38 -2.57 -2.63
N GLU A 110 10.78 -2.35 -3.80
CA GLU A 110 9.33 -2.51 -3.99
C GLU A 110 8.86 -3.97 -3.92
N TYR A 111 9.79 -4.92 -4.01
CA TYR A 111 9.46 -6.34 -4.10
C TYR A 111 9.38 -7.02 -2.73
N GLY A 112 8.25 -7.66 -2.50
CA GLY A 112 8.04 -8.58 -1.38
C GLY A 112 7.37 -8.00 -0.14
N VAL A 113 7.12 -6.68 -0.10
CA VAL A 113 6.31 -6.02 0.93
C VAL A 113 5.52 -4.89 0.27
N PHE A 114 4.22 -4.85 0.49
CA PHE A 114 3.38 -3.81 -0.10
C PHE A 114 3.68 -2.41 0.48
N LYS A 115 3.33 -1.38 -0.27
CA LYS A 115 3.70 0.02 0.01
C LYS A 115 3.30 0.47 1.43
N GLY A 116 2.07 0.19 1.84
CA GLY A 116 1.58 0.60 3.16
C GLY A 116 2.41 0.04 4.30
N LEU A 117 2.81 -1.24 4.23
CA LEU A 117 3.64 -1.88 5.26
C LEU A 117 5.06 -1.29 5.29
N ARG A 118 5.66 -0.99 4.13
CA ARG A 118 6.96 -0.31 4.09
C ARG A 118 6.93 1.07 4.75
N GLU A 119 5.90 1.85 4.47
CA GLU A 119 5.73 3.17 5.09
C GLU A 119 5.37 3.05 6.59
N GLY A 120 4.64 2.00 6.97
CA GLY A 120 4.34 1.70 8.38
C GLY A 120 5.59 1.36 9.19
N LEU A 121 6.49 0.55 8.63
CA LEU A 121 7.76 0.18 9.29
C LEU A 121 8.64 1.40 9.60
N LYS A 122 8.62 2.45 8.76
CA LYS A 122 9.37 3.68 9.01
C LYS A 122 8.87 4.49 10.21
N LEU A 123 7.69 4.18 10.74
CA LEU A 123 7.15 4.81 11.94
C LEU A 123 7.62 4.14 13.23
N MET A 124 8.17 2.91 13.14
CA MET A 124 8.50 2.03 14.25
C MET A 124 9.96 2.12 14.65
N GLN A 125 10.23 1.83 15.91
CA GLN A 125 11.56 1.57 16.46
C GLN A 125 11.73 0.06 16.70
N GLU A 126 12.95 -0.41 16.98
CA GLU A 126 13.16 -1.80 17.39
C GLU A 126 12.32 -2.13 18.63
N ASN A 127 11.71 -3.30 18.63
CA ASN A 127 10.78 -3.84 19.63
C ASN A 127 9.39 -3.20 19.65
N ASP A 128 9.11 -2.18 18.87
CA ASP A 128 7.74 -1.67 18.71
C ASP A 128 6.82 -2.74 18.12
N GLU A 129 5.58 -2.74 18.58
CA GLU A 129 4.51 -3.54 18.02
C GLU A 129 3.32 -2.64 17.68
N VAL A 130 2.89 -2.71 16.44
CA VAL A 130 1.88 -1.81 15.86
C VAL A 130 0.79 -2.62 15.18
N LEU A 131 -0.45 -2.22 15.40
CA LEU A 131 -1.60 -2.70 14.64
C LEU A 131 -1.92 -1.71 13.54
N PHE A 132 -1.97 -2.20 12.31
CA PHE A 132 -2.27 -1.43 11.12
C PHE A 132 -3.58 -1.87 10.48
N TYR A 133 -4.30 -0.89 9.92
CA TYR A 133 -5.38 -1.10 8.96
C TYR A 133 -4.99 -0.47 7.64
N PHE A 134 -4.85 -1.27 6.62
CA PHE A 134 -4.43 -0.86 5.29
C PHE A 134 -5.62 -0.88 4.33
N PRO A 135 -6.08 0.28 3.83
CA PRO A 135 -6.93 0.30 2.66
C PRO A 135 -6.28 -0.46 1.51
N SER A 136 -7.09 -1.08 0.67
CA SER A 136 -6.61 -1.96 -0.39
C SER A 136 -5.59 -1.30 -1.31
N TYR A 137 -5.76 -0.01 -1.61
CA TYR A 137 -4.85 0.77 -2.46
C TYR A 137 -3.46 1.01 -1.83
N THR A 138 -3.31 0.86 -0.52
CA THR A 138 -2.02 0.88 0.19
C THR A 138 -1.43 -0.51 0.36
N ALA A 139 -2.23 -1.56 0.14
CA ALA A 139 -1.86 -2.97 0.22
C ALA A 139 -1.60 -3.56 -1.18
N TYR A 140 -2.33 -4.60 -1.58
CA TYR A 140 -2.14 -5.28 -2.87
C TYR A 140 -3.02 -4.72 -4.00
N GLY A 141 -3.94 -3.81 -3.70
CA GLY A 141 -4.73 -3.06 -4.67
C GLY A 141 -5.56 -3.94 -5.62
N PHE A 142 -5.60 -3.50 -6.87
CA PHE A 142 -6.41 -4.15 -7.91
C PHE A 142 -5.93 -5.56 -8.28
N TYR A 143 -4.66 -5.90 -8.03
CA TYR A 143 -4.11 -7.18 -8.46
C TYR A 143 -4.21 -8.28 -7.41
N GLY A 144 -4.39 -7.93 -6.13
CA GLY A 144 -4.22 -8.90 -5.05
C GLY A 144 -2.79 -9.44 -4.97
N ASP A 145 -2.60 -10.57 -4.29
CA ASP A 145 -1.30 -11.27 -4.21
C ASP A 145 -1.19 -12.49 -5.14
N ASN A 146 -2.22 -12.71 -5.97
CA ASN A 146 -2.37 -13.88 -6.84
C ASN A 146 -2.45 -15.23 -6.09
N LYS A 147 -2.76 -15.21 -4.80
CA LYS A 147 -2.89 -16.42 -3.96
C LYS A 147 -4.16 -16.37 -3.10
N ARG A 148 -4.05 -15.80 -1.89
CA ARG A 148 -5.14 -15.74 -0.91
C ARG A 148 -5.77 -14.35 -0.78
N ILE A 149 -5.04 -13.29 -1.14
CA ILE A 149 -5.55 -11.91 -1.08
C ILE A 149 -6.16 -11.56 -2.42
N GLY A 150 -7.45 -11.31 -2.41
CA GLY A 150 -8.21 -10.92 -3.60
C GLY A 150 -7.94 -9.48 -4.04
N ILE A 151 -8.58 -9.09 -5.14
CA ILE A 151 -8.55 -7.71 -5.62
C ILE A 151 -9.26 -6.78 -4.64
N ASN A 152 -8.71 -5.57 -4.48
CA ASN A 152 -9.29 -4.53 -3.62
C ASN A 152 -9.66 -5.04 -2.21
N THR A 153 -8.79 -5.84 -1.61
CA THR A 153 -8.96 -6.38 -0.27
C THR A 153 -8.19 -5.52 0.73
N PRO A 154 -8.88 -4.81 1.64
CA PRO A 154 -8.24 -4.13 2.76
C PRO A 154 -7.72 -5.15 3.77
N LEU A 155 -6.67 -4.79 4.49
CA LEU A 155 -5.96 -5.70 5.38
C LEU A 155 -5.77 -5.12 6.77
N ILE A 156 -5.84 -5.99 7.77
CA ILE A 156 -5.32 -5.76 9.11
C ILE A 156 -3.99 -6.48 9.24
N SER A 157 -3.01 -5.85 9.86
CA SER A 157 -1.71 -6.45 10.12
C SER A 157 -1.19 -6.04 11.49
N ARG A 158 -0.78 -7.01 12.30
CA ARG A 158 -0.03 -6.79 13.51
C ARG A 158 1.45 -7.01 13.21
N VAL A 159 2.23 -5.96 13.37
CA VAL A 159 3.64 -5.93 12.97
C VAL A 159 4.50 -5.70 14.20
N LYS A 160 5.56 -6.50 14.34
CA LYS A 160 6.61 -6.30 15.34
C LYS A 160 7.94 -6.09 14.66
N LEU A 161 8.58 -4.95 14.88
CA LEU A 161 9.91 -4.66 14.37
C LEU A 161 10.97 -5.25 15.30
N LEU A 162 11.81 -6.15 14.77
CA LEU A 162 12.79 -6.89 15.55
C LEU A 162 14.17 -6.24 15.50
N LYS A 163 14.57 -5.74 14.30
CA LYS A 163 15.92 -5.23 14.09
C LYS A 163 15.96 -4.23 12.94
N ILE A 164 16.80 -3.21 13.11
CA ILE A 164 17.16 -2.24 12.06
C ILE A 164 18.65 -2.40 11.76
N GLU A 165 18.99 -2.61 10.50
CA GLU A 165 20.37 -2.65 10.00
C GLU A 165 20.58 -1.43 9.09
N SER A 166 21.22 -0.40 9.64
CA SER A 166 21.55 0.79 8.87
C SER A 166 22.61 0.47 7.82
N THR A 167 22.43 1.01 6.62
CA THR A 167 23.36 0.85 5.49
C THR A 167 24.30 2.05 5.35
N LYS A 168 24.28 2.99 6.33
CA LYS A 168 25.20 4.17 6.37
C LYS A 168 26.55 3.81 6.96
#